data_7a4cd90bec8125bc7a09cd941ed68868
#
_entry.id   7a4cd90bec8125bc7a09cd941ed68868
#
_cell.length_a   1.000
_cell.length_b   1.000
_cell.length_c   1.000
_cell.angle_alpha   90.00
_cell.angle_beta   90.00
_cell.angle_gamma   90.00
#
_symmetry.space_group_name_H-M   'P 1'
#
loop_
_entity.id
_entity.type
_entity.pdbx_description
1 polymer ?
#
loop_
_entity_poly.entity_id
_entity_poly.type
_entity_poly.pdbx_seq_one_letter_code
_entity_poly.pdbx_strand_id
1 'polypeptide(L)'
;QPQKKVILSISGERQISSVIEDGKSGKADLDKLGLDFPYAHPVSLYETLISANHGYSILDFFAGSGTTGHATVNLNRADREKRKYCLIEMGDQFYSAALPRMQKVVYSADWKNGKPQNRNTGISQIIKYMRLESYEDALSNIELSDNGGQLKSLLGEDYMIHYMVDLESRGSLLNVEAFSNPFAYTMKITEKNECKERSIDLCETFNYLIGLTVASQSAISYYLSKPAEAPAYEGAVDLVSDLNGQYAFRQIEGTLPDGRRALVIWRSVT
;
A
#
# COMPACT_ATOMS: atom_id res chain seq x y z
N GLN A 1 3.66 33.18 -42.48
CA GLN A 1 2.78 33.67 -41.40
C GLN A 1 3.65 34.19 -40.27
N PRO A 2 3.40 35.35 -39.65
CA PRO A 2 4.19 35.85 -38.54
C PRO A 2 3.96 34.95 -37.33
N GLN A 3 5.04 34.39 -36.79
CA GLN A 3 4.97 33.59 -35.55
C GLN A 3 4.74 34.54 -34.37
N LYS A 4 3.73 34.25 -33.56
CA LYS A 4 3.43 34.96 -32.33
C LYS A 4 4.59 34.76 -31.33
N LYS A 5 5.31 35.83 -31.01
CA LYS A 5 6.33 35.80 -29.95
C LYS A 5 5.62 35.66 -28.59
N VAL A 6 5.87 34.56 -27.90
CA VAL A 6 5.40 34.34 -26.53
C VAL A 6 6.51 34.80 -25.58
N ILE A 7 6.19 35.73 -24.67
CA ILE A 7 7.13 36.19 -23.66
C ILE A 7 7.12 35.16 -22.54
N LEU A 8 8.20 34.39 -22.42
CA LEU A 8 8.37 33.31 -21.44
C LEU A 8 8.16 33.73 -19.97
N SER A 9 8.38 35.01 -19.64
CA SER A 9 8.15 35.54 -18.29
C SER A 9 6.66 35.71 -17.92
N ILE A 10 5.75 35.63 -18.87
CA ILE A 10 4.31 35.82 -18.64
C ILE A 10 3.56 34.47 -18.67
N SER A 11 4.07 33.46 -19.39
CA SER A 11 3.37 32.18 -19.54
C SER A 11 3.77 31.12 -18.50
N GLY A 12 4.93 31.25 -17.84
CA GLY A 12 5.39 30.28 -16.80
C GLY A 12 5.43 28.80 -17.20
N GLU A 13 4.74 28.45 -18.28
CA GLU A 13 4.54 27.10 -18.75
C GLU A 13 5.41 26.81 -19.98
N ARG A 14 6.32 25.89 -19.85
CA ARG A 14 7.02 25.30 -20.99
C ARG A 14 6.07 24.37 -21.72
N GLN A 15 5.57 24.78 -22.88
CA GLN A 15 4.86 23.85 -23.76
C GLN A 15 5.81 22.73 -24.19
N ILE A 16 5.43 21.48 -23.92
CA ILE A 16 6.14 20.31 -24.44
C ILE A 16 5.90 20.25 -25.96
N SER A 17 6.97 19.89 -26.69
CA SER A 17 6.84 19.53 -28.10
C SER A 17 5.93 18.31 -28.25
N SER A 18 5.09 18.29 -29.28
CA SER A 18 4.30 17.10 -29.66
C SER A 18 5.17 15.91 -30.08
N VAL A 19 6.43 16.16 -30.38
CA VAL A 19 7.45 15.15 -30.68
C VAL A 19 8.58 15.34 -29.67
N ILE A 20 8.86 14.32 -28.86
CA ILE A 20 9.97 14.28 -27.93
C ILE A 20 10.99 13.29 -28.46
N GLU A 21 12.15 13.80 -28.86
CA GLU A 21 13.28 12.97 -29.24
C GLU A 21 14.14 12.71 -27.99
N ASP A 22 14.13 11.47 -27.51
CA ASP A 22 14.98 11.03 -26.39
C ASP A 22 15.90 9.91 -26.88
N GLY A 23 17.18 10.22 -27.01
CA GLY A 23 18.21 9.25 -27.44
C GLY A 23 18.63 8.26 -26.33
N LYS A 24 17.99 8.33 -25.15
CA LYS A 24 18.32 7.45 -24.02
C LYS A 24 17.55 6.14 -24.12
N SER A 25 18.14 5.08 -23.56
CA SER A 25 17.57 3.74 -23.54
C SER A 25 17.02 3.41 -22.15
N GLY A 26 15.75 3.05 -22.06
CA GLY A 26 15.16 2.55 -20.82
C GLY A 26 15.82 1.27 -20.29
N LYS A 27 16.34 0.43 -21.21
CA LYS A 27 17.14 -0.74 -20.84
C LYS A 27 18.42 -0.34 -20.11
N ALA A 28 19.12 0.68 -20.59
CA ALA A 28 20.35 1.17 -19.94
C ALA A 28 20.07 1.69 -18.51
N ASP A 29 18.91 2.26 -18.25
CA ASP A 29 18.51 2.67 -16.91
C ASP A 29 18.28 1.46 -15.99
N LEU A 30 17.71 0.37 -16.49
CA LEU A 30 17.52 -0.88 -15.74
C LEU A 30 18.83 -1.64 -15.54
N ASP A 31 19.70 -1.70 -16.55
CA ASP A 31 21.00 -2.37 -16.46
C ASP A 31 21.87 -1.78 -15.35
N LYS A 32 21.84 -0.45 -15.17
CA LYS A 32 22.52 0.21 -14.03
C LYS A 32 22.00 -0.32 -12.70
N LEU A 33 20.71 -0.53 -12.59
CA LEU A 33 20.04 -1.05 -11.40
C LEU A 33 20.23 -2.57 -11.24
N GLY A 34 20.75 -3.27 -12.28
CA GLY A 34 20.84 -4.74 -12.33
C GLY A 34 19.45 -5.38 -12.33
N LEU A 35 18.52 -4.80 -13.10
CA LEU A 35 17.17 -5.29 -13.31
C LEU A 35 16.97 -5.60 -14.79
N ASP A 36 16.15 -6.61 -15.08
CA ASP A 36 15.79 -6.98 -16.44
C ASP A 36 14.31 -6.77 -16.70
N PHE A 37 14.02 -6.07 -17.80
CA PHE A 37 12.67 -5.91 -18.32
C PHE A 37 12.74 -5.51 -19.80
N PRO A 38 12.04 -6.20 -20.71
CA PRO A 38 12.29 -6.08 -22.15
C PRO A 38 11.86 -4.75 -22.78
N TYR A 39 10.86 -4.09 -22.22
CA TYR A 39 10.20 -2.93 -22.84
C TYR A 39 10.25 -1.68 -21.96
N ALA A 40 11.36 -1.45 -21.26
CA ALA A 40 11.48 -0.26 -20.41
C ALA A 40 11.60 1.02 -21.25
N HIS A 41 10.83 2.02 -20.87
CA HIS A 41 10.96 3.37 -21.40
C HIS A 41 12.07 4.14 -20.70
N PRO A 42 12.70 5.12 -21.36
CA PRO A 42 13.69 5.98 -20.75
C PRO A 42 13.10 6.80 -19.60
N VAL A 43 13.80 6.89 -18.49
CA VAL A 43 13.37 7.68 -17.32
C VAL A 43 13.24 9.17 -17.69
N SER A 44 14.17 9.69 -18.50
CA SER A 44 14.19 11.09 -18.95
C SER A 44 12.93 11.52 -19.72
N LEU A 45 12.31 10.61 -20.45
CA LEU A 45 11.03 10.88 -21.12
C LEU A 45 9.94 11.19 -20.08
N TYR A 46 9.83 10.37 -19.05
CA TYR A 46 8.85 10.54 -17.98
C TYR A 46 9.16 11.75 -17.09
N GLU A 47 10.44 12.04 -16.84
CA GLU A 47 10.87 13.26 -16.15
C GLU A 47 10.37 14.51 -16.93
N THR A 48 10.52 14.50 -18.25
CA THR A 48 10.03 15.59 -19.11
C THR A 48 8.51 15.74 -19.05
N LEU A 49 7.77 14.63 -19.17
CA LEU A 49 6.30 14.63 -19.11
C LEU A 49 5.77 15.10 -17.75
N ILE A 50 6.34 14.62 -16.67
CA ILE A 50 5.94 14.98 -15.29
C ILE A 50 6.29 16.45 -14.99
N SER A 51 7.46 16.92 -15.43
CA SER A 51 7.89 18.31 -15.21
C SER A 51 7.02 19.33 -15.92
N ALA A 52 6.42 18.95 -17.03
CA ALA A 52 5.56 19.84 -17.80
C ALA A 52 4.14 19.95 -17.24
N ASN A 53 3.79 19.05 -16.34
CA ASN A 53 2.50 19.07 -15.66
C ASN A 53 2.75 19.32 -14.17
N HIS A 54 2.31 20.46 -13.64
CA HIS A 54 2.50 20.83 -12.24
C HIS A 54 1.67 19.98 -11.25
N GLY A 55 1.31 18.74 -11.65
CA GLY A 55 0.56 17.81 -10.81
C GLY A 55 1.40 17.26 -9.65
N TYR A 56 0.84 17.28 -8.44
CA TYR A 56 1.47 16.71 -7.25
C TYR A 56 1.21 15.21 -7.07
N SER A 57 0.33 14.63 -7.87
CA SER A 57 -0.02 13.20 -7.81
C SER A 57 0.02 12.59 -9.19
N ILE A 58 0.80 11.55 -9.34
CA ILE A 58 1.02 10.82 -10.59
C ILE A 58 0.41 9.43 -10.44
N LEU A 59 -0.42 9.05 -11.41
CA LEU A 59 -1.05 7.74 -11.44
C LEU A 59 -0.65 7.01 -12.72
N ASP A 60 -0.20 5.77 -12.57
CA ASP A 60 0.17 4.88 -13.67
C ASP A 60 -0.50 3.52 -13.50
N PHE A 61 -1.46 3.22 -14.36
CA PHE A 61 -2.24 1.97 -14.33
C PHE A 61 -1.51 0.76 -14.92
N PHE A 62 -0.41 0.98 -15.63
CA PHE A 62 0.37 -0.04 -16.29
C PHE A 62 1.86 0.19 -16.04
N ALA A 63 2.23 0.17 -14.77
CA ALA A 63 3.53 0.60 -14.29
C ALA A 63 4.72 -0.17 -14.91
N GLY A 64 4.49 -1.40 -15.36
CA GLY A 64 5.48 -2.24 -15.99
C GLY A 64 6.72 -2.37 -15.11
N SER A 65 7.84 -1.79 -15.54
CA SER A 65 9.07 -1.76 -14.77
C SER A 65 9.15 -0.62 -13.72
N GLY A 66 8.11 0.22 -13.57
CA GLY A 66 8.08 1.33 -12.61
C GLY A 66 8.83 2.59 -13.04
N THR A 67 8.90 2.86 -14.35
CA THR A 67 9.62 4.04 -14.90
C THR A 67 9.03 5.36 -14.38
N THR A 68 7.70 5.46 -14.31
CA THR A 68 6.98 6.64 -13.79
C THR A 68 7.38 6.97 -12.36
N GLY A 69 7.43 5.95 -11.49
CA GLY A 69 7.86 6.13 -10.10
C GLY A 69 9.32 6.55 -10.00
N HIS A 70 10.20 5.96 -10.80
CA HIS A 70 11.62 6.33 -10.86
C HIS A 70 11.80 7.80 -11.26
N ALA A 71 11.13 8.24 -12.32
CA ALA A 71 11.16 9.64 -12.77
C ALA A 71 10.65 10.59 -11.68
N THR A 72 9.54 10.24 -11.01
CA THR A 72 8.98 11.04 -9.92
C THR A 72 9.95 11.20 -8.75
N VAL A 73 10.61 10.10 -8.35
CA VAL A 73 11.62 10.12 -7.27
C VAL A 73 12.83 10.99 -7.66
N ASN A 74 13.28 10.91 -8.92
CA ASN A 74 14.38 11.74 -9.40
C ASN A 74 14.03 13.23 -9.38
N LEU A 75 12.84 13.59 -9.84
CA LEU A 75 12.35 14.98 -9.81
C LEU A 75 12.25 15.49 -8.37
N ASN A 76 11.64 14.73 -7.45
CA ASN A 76 11.55 15.10 -6.04
C ASN A 76 12.94 15.28 -5.40
N ARG A 77 13.93 14.48 -5.83
CA ARG A 77 15.31 14.62 -5.38
C ARG A 77 15.96 15.89 -5.90
N ALA A 78 15.68 16.27 -7.16
CA ALA A 78 16.28 17.43 -7.81
C ALA A 78 15.71 18.76 -7.31
N ASP A 79 14.40 18.87 -7.17
CA ASP A 79 13.70 20.13 -6.85
C ASP A 79 13.17 20.20 -5.40
N ARG A 80 13.28 19.08 -4.63
CA ARG A 80 12.79 18.92 -3.25
C ARG A 80 11.27 19.04 -3.12
N GLU A 81 10.55 18.87 -4.21
CA GLU A 81 9.10 18.77 -4.20
C GLU A 81 8.64 17.44 -3.58
N LYS A 82 7.36 17.35 -3.27
CA LYS A 82 6.75 16.17 -2.62
C LYS A 82 5.67 15.54 -3.50
N ARG A 83 6.00 15.30 -4.79
CA ARG A 83 5.09 14.60 -5.69
C ARG A 83 4.84 13.18 -5.18
N LYS A 84 3.60 12.77 -5.22
CA LYS A 84 3.17 11.41 -4.89
C LYS A 84 3.01 10.62 -6.18
N TYR A 85 3.16 9.32 -6.09
CA TYR A 85 2.87 8.41 -7.21
C TYR A 85 2.08 7.20 -6.72
N CYS A 86 1.22 6.70 -7.61
CA CYS A 86 0.50 5.45 -7.46
C CYS A 86 0.80 4.61 -8.70
N LEU A 87 1.40 3.44 -8.50
CA LEU A 87 1.77 2.52 -9.56
C LEU A 87 0.93 1.26 -9.42
N ILE A 88 0.26 0.87 -10.50
CA ILE A 88 -0.58 -0.34 -10.54
C ILE A 88 0.02 -1.27 -11.58
N GLU A 89 0.25 -2.51 -11.20
CA GLU A 89 0.77 -3.56 -12.08
C GLU A 89 0.21 -4.91 -11.67
N MET A 90 -0.35 -5.65 -12.61
CA MET A 90 -0.95 -6.97 -12.38
C MET A 90 0.02 -8.13 -12.63
N GLY A 91 1.04 -7.91 -13.45
CA GLY A 91 1.95 -8.95 -13.88
C GLY A 91 3.07 -9.23 -12.87
N ASP A 92 3.74 -10.36 -13.05
CA ASP A 92 4.90 -10.78 -12.24
C ASP A 92 6.06 -9.77 -12.28
N GLN A 93 6.09 -8.89 -13.29
CA GLN A 93 7.04 -7.80 -13.39
C GLN A 93 6.92 -6.80 -12.23
N PHE A 94 5.79 -6.78 -11.54
CA PHE A 94 5.69 -6.00 -10.30
C PHE A 94 6.78 -6.42 -9.30
N TYR A 95 6.93 -7.72 -9.09
CA TYR A 95 7.89 -8.27 -8.12
C TYR A 95 9.31 -8.36 -8.67
N SER A 96 9.45 -8.63 -9.97
CA SER A 96 10.76 -8.82 -10.60
C SER A 96 11.44 -7.51 -11.04
N ALA A 97 10.66 -6.47 -11.31
CA ALA A 97 11.19 -5.20 -11.83
C ALA A 97 10.70 -3.97 -11.06
N ALA A 98 9.38 -3.72 -10.97
CA ALA A 98 8.84 -2.46 -10.45
C ALA A 98 9.20 -2.22 -8.98
N LEU A 99 8.86 -3.15 -8.09
CA LEU A 99 9.12 -3.03 -6.66
C LEU A 99 10.63 -2.95 -6.34
N PRO A 100 11.50 -3.84 -6.86
CA PRO A 100 12.94 -3.72 -6.67
C PRO A 100 13.52 -2.42 -7.22
N ARG A 101 13.00 -1.91 -8.36
CA ARG A 101 13.40 -0.63 -8.92
C ARG A 101 13.12 0.50 -7.95
N MET A 102 11.90 0.57 -7.41
CA MET A 102 11.54 1.62 -6.46
C MET A 102 12.39 1.59 -5.19
N GLN A 103 12.63 0.40 -4.63
CA GLN A 103 13.51 0.24 -3.47
C GLN A 103 14.93 0.76 -3.75
N LYS A 104 15.49 0.40 -4.90
CA LYS A 104 16.84 0.82 -5.30
C LYS A 104 16.92 2.33 -5.54
N VAL A 105 15.98 2.90 -6.28
CA VAL A 105 15.98 4.33 -6.62
C VAL A 105 15.83 5.19 -5.37
N VAL A 106 15.02 4.78 -4.42
CA VAL A 106 14.87 5.47 -3.12
C VAL A 106 16.17 5.40 -2.30
N TYR A 107 16.83 4.22 -2.32
CA TYR A 107 18.05 4.00 -1.56
C TYR A 107 19.24 4.83 -2.06
N SER A 108 19.41 4.96 -3.38
CA SER A 108 20.49 5.73 -3.99
C SER A 108 20.12 6.23 -5.39
N ALA A 109 20.65 7.40 -5.79
CA ALA A 109 20.55 7.90 -7.15
C ALA A 109 21.54 7.20 -8.11
N ASP A 110 22.68 6.75 -7.58
CA ASP A 110 23.81 6.31 -8.38
C ASP A 110 24.00 4.80 -8.27
N TRP A 111 23.79 4.13 -9.39
CA TRP A 111 23.89 2.66 -9.49
C TRP A 111 24.79 2.24 -10.65
N LYS A 112 25.53 1.16 -10.46
CA LYS A 112 26.31 0.50 -11.51
C LYS A 112 26.24 -1.02 -11.33
N ASN A 113 25.75 -1.72 -12.35
CA ASN A 113 25.61 -3.18 -12.34
C ASN A 113 24.91 -3.71 -11.05
N GLY A 114 23.82 -3.08 -10.65
CA GLY A 114 23.04 -3.48 -9.49
C GLY A 114 23.63 -3.10 -8.12
N LYS A 115 24.76 -2.39 -8.08
CA LYS A 115 25.43 -1.95 -6.83
C LYS A 115 25.33 -0.43 -6.68
N PRO A 116 24.94 0.09 -5.50
CA PRO A 116 24.92 1.52 -5.25
C PRO A 116 26.35 2.07 -5.21
N GLN A 117 26.59 3.19 -5.87
CA GLN A 117 27.90 3.85 -5.91
C GLN A 117 28.02 4.89 -4.78
N ASN A 118 26.92 5.55 -4.43
CA ASN A 118 26.88 6.55 -3.39
C ASN A 118 25.61 6.38 -2.54
N ARG A 119 25.77 6.03 -1.27
CA ARG A 119 24.67 5.81 -0.32
C ARG A 119 24.07 7.11 0.23
N ASN A 120 24.76 8.23 0.06
CA ASN A 120 24.29 9.53 0.58
C ASN A 120 23.34 10.25 -0.38
N THR A 121 23.00 9.64 -1.52
CA THR A 121 22.08 10.20 -2.52
C THR A 121 20.67 9.65 -2.41
N GLY A 122 20.39 8.90 -1.35
CA GLY A 122 19.05 8.40 -1.04
C GLY A 122 18.04 9.52 -0.74
N ILE A 123 16.77 9.21 -0.86
CA ILE A 123 15.67 10.11 -0.50
C ILE A 123 14.75 9.40 0.49
N SER A 124 14.41 10.09 1.60
CA SER A 124 13.48 9.55 2.57
C SER A 124 12.06 9.62 2.03
N GLN A 125 11.41 8.46 1.95
CA GLN A 125 9.99 8.37 1.63
C GLN A 125 9.38 7.10 2.23
N ILE A 126 8.06 7.09 2.37
CA ILE A 126 7.27 5.92 2.74
C ILE A 126 6.63 5.40 1.46
N ILE A 127 6.81 4.10 1.20
CA ILE A 127 6.14 3.40 0.11
C ILE A 127 5.11 2.47 0.74
N LYS A 128 3.84 2.70 0.42
CA LYS A 128 2.77 1.78 0.76
C LYS A 128 2.64 0.75 -0.35
N TYR A 129 2.82 -0.51 0.01
CA TYR A 129 2.63 -1.64 -0.88
C TYR A 129 1.31 -2.33 -0.54
N MET A 130 0.47 -2.53 -1.56
CA MET A 130 -0.80 -3.23 -1.41
C MET A 130 -0.91 -4.33 -2.46
N ARG A 131 -1.41 -5.48 -2.06
CA ARG A 131 -1.84 -6.55 -2.95
C ARG A 131 -3.35 -6.65 -2.87
N LEU A 132 -4.01 -6.55 -4.01
CA LEU A 132 -5.44 -6.80 -4.09
C LEU A 132 -5.68 -8.31 -4.21
N GLU A 133 -6.71 -8.79 -3.53
CA GLU A 133 -7.18 -10.15 -3.67
C GLU A 133 -7.68 -10.39 -5.09
N SER A 134 -7.32 -11.51 -5.69
CA SER A 134 -7.86 -11.89 -7.01
C SER A 134 -9.30 -12.40 -6.86
N TYR A 135 -10.04 -12.43 -7.97
CA TYR A 135 -11.40 -12.97 -7.96
C TYR A 135 -11.42 -14.45 -7.56
N GLU A 136 -10.45 -15.22 -8.03
CA GLU A 136 -10.29 -16.63 -7.70
C GLU A 136 -9.96 -16.84 -6.22
N ASP A 137 -9.10 -15.98 -5.66
CA ASP A 137 -8.76 -16.02 -4.24
C ASP A 137 -9.97 -15.65 -3.38
N ALA A 138 -10.75 -14.62 -3.79
CA ALA A 138 -11.97 -14.22 -3.10
C ALA A 138 -12.97 -15.38 -3.05
N LEU A 139 -13.17 -16.11 -4.16
CA LEU A 139 -14.02 -17.31 -4.18
C LEU A 139 -13.47 -18.43 -3.28
N SER A 140 -12.16 -18.62 -3.24
CA SER A 140 -11.52 -19.68 -2.44
C SER A 140 -11.55 -19.38 -0.94
N ASN A 141 -11.71 -18.11 -0.55
CA ASN A 141 -11.82 -17.67 0.84
C ASN A 141 -13.26 -17.56 1.35
N ILE A 142 -14.27 -17.82 0.49
CA ILE A 142 -15.66 -17.85 0.93
C ILE A 142 -15.89 -19.12 1.75
N GLU A 143 -16.29 -18.94 3.00
CA GLU A 143 -16.72 -20.01 3.90
C GLU A 143 -18.24 -19.99 4.04
N LEU A 144 -18.89 -21.12 3.74
CA LEU A 144 -20.32 -21.29 3.99
C LEU A 144 -20.52 -21.70 5.44
N SER A 145 -21.06 -20.81 6.26
CA SER A 145 -21.49 -21.20 7.60
C SER A 145 -22.91 -21.80 7.52
N ASP A 146 -23.03 -23.02 7.99
CA ASP A 146 -24.32 -23.69 8.18
C ASP A 146 -24.92 -23.16 9.49
N ASN A 147 -25.56 -21.99 9.43
CA ASN A 147 -26.33 -21.43 10.53
C ASN A 147 -27.65 -22.18 10.69
N GLY A 148 -27.57 -23.51 10.93
CA GLY A 148 -28.63 -24.45 11.25
C GLY A 148 -30.06 -24.00 10.93
N GLY A 149 -30.82 -24.83 10.28
CA GLY A 149 -32.15 -24.55 9.70
C GLY A 149 -33.24 -23.87 10.56
N GLN A 150 -32.93 -23.40 11.77
CA GLN A 150 -33.87 -22.65 12.62
C GLN A 150 -33.95 -21.16 12.25
N LEU A 151 -32.96 -20.56 11.62
CA LEU A 151 -33.04 -19.18 11.16
C LEU A 151 -33.90 -18.99 9.90
N LYS A 152 -34.01 -20.04 9.07
CA LYS A 152 -34.82 -19.99 7.84
C LYS A 152 -36.34 -19.70 8.09
N SER A 153 -36.85 -20.05 9.24
CA SER A 153 -38.29 -19.88 9.55
C SER A 153 -38.61 -18.52 10.19
N LEU A 154 -37.60 -17.78 10.65
CA LEU A 154 -37.78 -16.54 11.43
C LEU A 154 -37.59 -15.25 10.63
N LEU A 155 -36.90 -15.30 9.47
CA LEU A 155 -36.39 -14.08 8.83
C LEU A 155 -37.04 -13.74 7.46
N GLY A 156 -37.97 -14.54 6.92
CA GLY A 156 -38.71 -14.21 5.70
C GLY A 156 -37.86 -13.81 4.49
N GLU A 157 -38.32 -12.83 3.69
CA GLU A 157 -37.62 -12.33 2.50
C GLU A 157 -36.28 -11.61 2.80
N ASP A 158 -36.13 -11.02 3.99
CA ASP A 158 -34.91 -10.36 4.42
C ASP A 158 -33.77 -11.36 4.70
N TYR A 159 -34.08 -12.64 4.86
CA TYR A 159 -33.08 -13.69 5.07
C TYR A 159 -32.07 -13.78 3.93
N MET A 160 -32.51 -13.66 2.68
CA MET A 160 -31.62 -13.73 1.52
C MET A 160 -30.65 -12.55 1.48
N ILE A 161 -31.12 -11.35 1.87
CA ILE A 161 -30.25 -10.17 1.92
C ILE A 161 -29.23 -10.31 3.04
N HIS A 162 -29.66 -10.72 4.24
CA HIS A 162 -28.75 -10.96 5.36
C HIS A 162 -27.78 -12.11 5.08
N TYR A 163 -28.23 -13.17 4.43
CA TYR A 163 -27.37 -14.28 4.01
C TYR A 163 -26.33 -13.85 2.98
N MET A 164 -26.71 -13.06 1.97
CA MET A 164 -25.78 -12.55 0.98
C MET A 164 -24.78 -11.56 1.56
N VAL A 165 -25.21 -10.67 2.44
CA VAL A 165 -24.32 -9.73 3.14
C VAL A 165 -23.36 -10.49 4.05
N ASP A 166 -23.82 -11.51 4.77
CA ASP A 166 -23.00 -12.36 5.62
C ASP A 166 -22.03 -13.22 4.79
N LEU A 167 -22.47 -13.71 3.64
CA LEU A 167 -21.62 -14.43 2.70
C LEU A 167 -20.52 -13.54 2.09
N GLU A 168 -20.90 -12.34 1.66
CA GLU A 168 -19.94 -11.35 1.11
C GLU A 168 -19.02 -10.78 2.17
N SER A 169 -19.46 -10.67 3.44
CA SER A 169 -18.64 -10.12 4.51
C SER A 169 -17.68 -11.12 5.15
N ARG A 170 -17.95 -12.43 5.11
CA ARG A 170 -17.13 -13.44 5.79
C ARG A 170 -15.80 -13.76 5.10
N GLY A 171 -15.73 -13.67 3.81
CA GLY A 171 -14.47 -13.76 3.06
C GLY A 171 -13.79 -12.43 2.86
N SER A 172 -14.46 -11.33 3.24
CA SER A 172 -13.94 -9.98 3.14
C SER A 172 -13.27 -9.58 4.45
N LEU A 173 -12.48 -8.52 4.39
CA LEU A 173 -11.80 -7.87 5.51
C LEU A 173 -12.74 -7.35 6.62
N LEU A 174 -14.04 -7.57 6.49
CA LEU A 174 -15.07 -7.23 7.48
C LEU A 174 -15.47 -8.41 8.36
N ASN A 175 -14.78 -9.56 8.26
CA ASN A 175 -15.02 -10.66 9.17
C ASN A 175 -14.64 -10.25 10.60
N VAL A 176 -15.65 -10.00 11.42
CA VAL A 176 -15.51 -9.54 12.81
C VAL A 176 -14.78 -10.60 13.67
N GLU A 177 -14.92 -11.88 13.35
CA GLU A 177 -14.22 -12.96 14.06
C GLU A 177 -12.68 -12.85 13.90
N ALA A 178 -12.20 -12.38 12.75
CA ALA A 178 -10.79 -12.12 12.52
C ALA A 178 -10.23 -11.02 13.43
N PHE A 179 -11.08 -10.15 13.97
CA PHE A 179 -10.67 -9.08 14.88
C PHE A 179 -10.34 -9.58 16.29
N SER A 180 -10.67 -10.82 16.62
CA SER A 180 -10.26 -11.44 17.88
C SER A 180 -8.74 -11.60 17.96
N ASN A 181 -8.08 -11.88 16.84
CA ASN A 181 -6.62 -11.93 16.72
C ASN A 181 -6.13 -11.21 15.46
N PRO A 182 -6.12 -9.87 15.44
CA PRO A 182 -5.83 -9.09 14.25
C PRO A 182 -4.38 -9.21 13.75
N PHE A 183 -3.48 -9.73 14.57
CA PHE A 183 -2.06 -9.86 14.24
C PHE A 183 -1.68 -11.23 13.65
N ALA A 184 -2.62 -12.18 13.63
CA ALA A 184 -2.41 -13.53 13.10
C ALA A 184 -3.39 -13.86 11.96
N TYR A 185 -4.00 -12.86 11.33
CA TYR A 185 -4.95 -13.07 10.26
C TYR A 185 -4.26 -13.62 9.00
N THR A 186 -4.83 -14.67 8.43
CA THR A 186 -4.35 -15.31 7.21
C THR A 186 -5.46 -15.44 6.19
N MET A 187 -5.09 -15.47 4.92
CA MET A 187 -5.97 -15.77 3.80
C MET A 187 -5.31 -16.76 2.85
N LYS A 188 -6.12 -17.53 2.14
CA LYS A 188 -5.67 -18.37 1.05
C LYS A 188 -5.39 -17.53 -0.17
N ILE A 189 -4.17 -17.60 -0.70
CA ILE A 189 -3.73 -16.85 -1.87
C ILE A 189 -3.13 -17.81 -2.88
N THR A 190 -3.58 -17.72 -4.12
CA THR A 190 -3.08 -18.54 -5.23
C THR A 190 -1.85 -17.88 -5.84
N GLU A 191 -0.74 -18.57 -5.81
CA GLU A 191 0.52 -18.19 -6.45
C GLU A 191 1.03 -19.33 -7.29
N LYS A 192 1.26 -19.11 -8.58
CA LYS A 192 1.78 -20.13 -9.52
C LYS A 192 0.95 -21.43 -9.51
N ASN A 193 -0.37 -21.31 -9.53
CA ASN A 193 -1.35 -22.41 -9.45
C ASN A 193 -1.31 -23.22 -8.14
N GLU A 194 -0.69 -22.71 -7.09
CA GLU A 194 -0.72 -23.31 -5.76
C GLU A 194 -1.42 -22.37 -4.79
N CYS A 195 -2.42 -22.87 -4.07
CA CYS A 195 -3.13 -22.13 -3.03
C CYS A 195 -2.37 -22.29 -1.70
N LYS A 196 -1.96 -21.17 -1.09
CA LYS A 196 -1.19 -21.15 0.17
C LYS A 196 -1.78 -20.13 1.13
N GLU A 197 -1.76 -20.46 2.40
CA GLU A 197 -2.06 -19.47 3.44
C GLU A 197 -0.97 -18.41 3.53
N ARG A 198 -1.39 -17.17 3.54
CA ARG A 198 -0.52 -16.00 3.68
C ARG A 198 -1.01 -15.10 4.80
N SER A 199 -0.07 -14.60 5.59
CA SER A 199 -0.38 -13.58 6.59
C SER A 199 -0.78 -12.27 5.93
N ILE A 200 -1.86 -11.69 6.42
CA ILE A 200 -2.43 -10.42 5.96
C ILE A 200 -2.32 -9.40 7.08
N ASP A 201 -1.85 -8.19 6.78
CA ASP A 201 -1.90 -7.07 7.73
C ASP A 201 -3.33 -6.53 7.80
N LEU A 202 -4.12 -7.10 8.71
CA LEU A 202 -5.51 -6.71 8.92
C LEU A 202 -5.62 -5.27 9.39
N CYS A 203 -4.69 -4.81 10.22
CA CYS A 203 -4.69 -3.43 10.73
C CYS A 203 -4.54 -2.42 9.59
N GLU A 204 -3.60 -2.65 8.69
CA GLU A 204 -3.38 -1.77 7.55
C GLU A 204 -4.51 -1.86 6.53
N THR A 205 -5.07 -3.03 6.33
CA THR A 205 -6.21 -3.21 5.44
C THR A 205 -7.44 -2.50 5.95
N PHE A 206 -7.71 -2.57 7.26
CA PHE A 206 -8.78 -1.81 7.89
C PHE A 206 -8.58 -0.29 7.73
N ASN A 207 -7.34 0.21 7.94
CA ASN A 207 -7.03 1.62 7.71
C ASN A 207 -7.38 2.06 6.28
N TYR A 208 -7.06 1.22 5.30
CA TYR A 208 -7.41 1.49 3.90
C TYR A 208 -8.93 1.54 3.67
N LEU A 209 -9.68 0.58 4.22
CA LEU A 209 -11.13 0.50 4.04
C LEU A 209 -11.87 1.69 4.62
N ILE A 210 -11.45 2.19 5.79
CA ILE A 210 -12.06 3.38 6.41
C ILE A 210 -11.50 4.69 5.85
N GLY A 211 -10.56 4.63 4.90
CA GLY A 211 -9.91 5.80 4.30
C GLY A 211 -9.00 6.57 5.26
N LEU A 212 -8.47 5.91 6.29
CA LEU A 212 -7.61 6.56 7.28
C LEU A 212 -6.28 6.98 6.67
N THR A 213 -6.00 8.29 6.67
CA THR A 213 -4.67 8.81 6.40
C THR A 213 -3.84 8.70 7.67
N VAL A 214 -2.99 7.68 7.74
CA VAL A 214 -2.18 7.37 8.92
C VAL A 214 -1.14 8.46 9.16
N ALA A 215 -1.13 9.03 10.37
CA ALA A 215 -0.14 10.00 10.83
C ALA A 215 0.96 9.32 11.65
N SER A 216 0.58 8.40 12.53
CA SER A 216 1.51 7.61 13.34
C SER A 216 0.99 6.20 13.57
N GLN A 217 1.90 5.26 13.73
CA GLN A 217 1.62 3.86 14.01
C GLN A 217 2.67 3.31 14.97
N SER A 218 2.23 2.70 16.07
CA SER A 218 3.13 2.06 17.02
C SER A 218 3.59 0.69 16.51
N ALA A 219 4.70 0.20 17.04
CA ALA A 219 5.00 -1.22 17.02
C ALA A 219 3.95 -2.00 17.84
N ILE A 220 3.87 -3.31 17.63
CA ILE A 220 3.06 -4.17 18.50
C ILE A 220 3.77 -4.25 19.85
N SER A 221 3.03 -3.91 20.92
CA SER A 221 3.49 -3.97 22.29
C SER A 221 2.78 -5.09 23.02
N TYR A 222 3.53 -5.86 23.81
CA TYR A 222 3.02 -7.03 24.51
C TYR A 222 2.93 -6.77 26.03
N TYR A 223 1.88 -7.31 26.66
CA TYR A 223 1.58 -7.10 28.06
C TYR A 223 1.13 -8.39 28.73
N LEU A 224 1.47 -8.52 30.03
CA LEU A 224 0.89 -9.50 30.96
C LEU A 224 -0.14 -8.77 31.84
N SER A 225 -1.23 -9.45 32.18
CA SER A 225 -2.14 -8.99 33.22
C SER A 225 -1.66 -9.42 34.58
N LYS A 226 -1.71 -8.52 35.54
CA LYS A 226 -1.51 -8.81 36.97
C LYS A 226 -2.69 -8.26 37.77
N PRO A 227 -3.05 -8.84 38.90
CA PRO A 227 -4.03 -8.22 39.79
C PRO A 227 -3.63 -6.77 40.09
N ALA A 228 -4.59 -5.85 40.01
CA ALA A 228 -4.32 -4.45 40.31
C ALA A 228 -3.92 -4.25 41.76
N GLU A 229 -2.88 -3.45 42.01
CA GLU A 229 -2.43 -3.13 43.37
C GLU A 229 -3.47 -2.29 44.14
N ALA A 230 -4.19 -1.42 43.41
CA ALA A 230 -5.29 -0.61 43.96
C ALA A 230 -6.56 -0.79 43.08
N PRO A 231 -7.29 -1.90 43.24
CA PRO A 231 -8.39 -2.25 42.37
C PRO A 231 -9.57 -1.26 42.53
N ALA A 232 -10.05 -0.69 41.43
CA ALA A 232 -11.24 0.15 41.41
C ALA A 232 -12.54 -0.68 41.50
N TYR A 233 -12.47 -1.99 41.20
CA TYR A 233 -13.54 -2.98 41.26
C TYR A 233 -12.96 -4.37 41.40
N GLU A 234 -13.78 -5.33 41.82
CA GLU A 234 -13.37 -6.72 41.98
C GLU A 234 -12.94 -7.32 40.60
N GLY A 235 -11.74 -7.93 40.56
CA GLY A 235 -11.18 -8.48 39.31
C GLY A 235 -10.44 -7.47 38.45
N ALA A 236 -10.21 -6.24 38.93
CA ALA A 236 -9.38 -5.27 38.20
C ALA A 236 -7.96 -5.79 38.01
N VAL A 237 -7.39 -5.58 36.83
CA VAL A 237 -6.02 -5.98 36.47
C VAL A 237 -5.24 -4.79 35.90
N ASP A 238 -3.96 -4.78 36.22
CA ASP A 238 -2.98 -3.89 35.62
C ASP A 238 -2.26 -4.61 34.46
N LEU A 239 -1.98 -3.86 33.39
CA LEU A 239 -1.20 -4.36 32.27
C LEU A 239 0.27 -3.97 32.45
N VAL A 240 1.14 -4.96 32.54
CA VAL A 240 2.58 -4.76 32.68
C VAL A 240 3.26 -5.14 31.37
N SER A 241 4.08 -4.23 30.85
CA SER A 241 4.82 -4.48 29.60
C SER A 241 5.76 -5.67 29.76
N ASP A 242 5.63 -6.65 28.86
CA ASP A 242 6.46 -7.85 28.83
C ASP A 242 6.51 -8.39 27.40
N LEU A 243 7.71 -8.69 26.88
CA LEU A 243 7.88 -9.19 25.51
C LEU A 243 7.21 -10.56 25.27
N ASN A 244 6.99 -11.34 26.34
CA ASN A 244 6.28 -12.61 26.29
C ASN A 244 4.83 -12.48 26.76
N GLY A 245 4.32 -11.25 26.83
CA GLY A 245 2.96 -10.96 27.26
C GLY A 245 1.92 -11.58 26.33
N GLN A 246 0.83 -12.07 26.93
CA GLN A 246 -0.27 -12.69 26.19
C GLN A 246 -1.17 -11.69 25.45
N TYR A 247 -1.16 -10.41 25.86
CA TYR A 247 -1.94 -9.36 25.24
C TYR A 247 -1.08 -8.52 24.32
N ALA A 248 -1.44 -8.46 23.06
CA ALA A 248 -0.76 -7.64 22.08
C ALA A 248 -1.62 -6.42 21.74
N PHE A 249 -0.99 -5.23 21.67
CA PHE A 249 -1.65 -3.98 21.33
C PHE A 249 -0.90 -3.24 20.22
N ARG A 250 -1.64 -2.55 19.37
CA ARG A 250 -1.12 -1.61 18.39
C ARG A 250 -2.01 -0.37 18.34
N GLN A 251 -1.41 0.81 18.33
CA GLN A 251 -2.11 2.08 18.22
C GLN A 251 -1.80 2.70 16.86
N ILE A 252 -2.83 3.24 16.20
CA ILE A 252 -2.73 3.90 14.91
C ILE A 252 -3.52 5.20 15.00
N GLU A 253 -2.85 6.32 14.78
CA GLU A 253 -3.48 7.63 14.71
C GLU A 253 -3.52 8.13 13.28
N GLY A 254 -4.59 8.81 12.92
CA GLY A 254 -4.73 9.36 11.58
C GLY A 254 -5.90 10.31 11.44
N THR A 255 -6.19 10.66 10.19
CA THR A 255 -7.30 11.53 9.81
C THR A 255 -8.21 10.79 8.85
N LEU A 256 -9.50 10.79 9.14
CA LEU A 256 -10.55 10.23 8.28
C LEU A 256 -10.83 11.15 7.08
N PRO A 257 -11.51 10.66 6.03
CA PRO A 257 -11.84 11.46 4.84
C PRO A 257 -12.65 12.72 5.14
N ASP A 258 -13.44 12.73 6.21
CA ASP A 258 -14.22 13.87 6.67
C ASP A 258 -13.42 14.88 7.50
N GLY A 259 -12.11 14.67 7.66
CA GLY A 259 -11.20 15.54 8.40
C GLY A 259 -11.13 15.29 9.91
N ARG A 260 -11.93 14.37 10.45
CA ARG A 260 -11.85 14.02 11.89
C ARG A 260 -10.58 13.24 12.20
N ARG A 261 -9.96 13.55 13.34
CA ARG A 261 -8.89 12.73 13.89
C ARG A 261 -9.46 11.45 14.47
N ALA A 262 -8.78 10.33 14.21
CA ALA A 262 -9.15 9.03 14.71
C ALA A 262 -7.95 8.33 15.36
N LEU A 263 -8.23 7.61 16.45
CA LEU A 263 -7.32 6.69 17.10
C LEU A 263 -7.91 5.29 16.99
N VAL A 264 -7.20 4.39 16.34
CA VAL A 264 -7.58 2.97 16.24
C VAL A 264 -6.66 2.17 17.16
N ILE A 265 -7.24 1.45 18.11
CA ILE A 265 -6.50 0.58 19.03
C ILE A 265 -6.85 -0.87 18.70
N TRP A 266 -5.87 -1.61 18.26
CA TRP A 266 -5.98 -3.04 18.03
C TRP A 266 -5.52 -3.81 19.26
N ARG A 267 -6.24 -4.86 19.59
CA ARG A 267 -5.94 -5.75 20.71
C ARG A 267 -6.17 -7.19 20.30
N SER A 268 -5.24 -8.09 20.60
CA SER A 268 -5.52 -9.53 20.60
C SER A 268 -6.35 -9.89 21.84
N VAL A 269 -7.32 -10.79 21.69
CA VAL A 269 -8.26 -11.21 22.76
C VAL A 269 -7.98 -12.67 23.17
N THR A 270 -7.01 -13.31 22.56
CA THR A 270 -6.64 -14.71 22.82
C THR A 270 -5.48 -14.81 23.76
#